data_5854a0d457f0b0bdcf51d65f04887ef0
#
_entry.id   5854a0d457f0b0bdcf51d65f04887ef0
#
_cell.length_a   1.000
_cell.length_b   1.000
_cell.length_c   1.000
_cell.angle_alpha   90.00
_cell.angle_beta   90.00
_cell.angle_gamma   90.00
#
_symmetry.space_group_name_H-M   'P 1'
#
loop_
_entity.id
_entity.type
_entity.pdbx_description
1 polymer ?
#
loop_
_entity_poly.entity_id
_entity_poly.type
_entity_poly.pdbx_seq_one_letter_code
_entity_poly.pdbx_strand_id
1 'polypeptide(L)'
;AKYASIPVVNGLTDFNHPCQIMADILTIYEHRGHLDNMKIVYVGDGNNIVHSWLHLAARIPFHFTCVCPEGFEPDSEPIKRVEAAGISTVEITHDPKSGVAGADVI
;
A
#
# COMPACT_ATOMS: atom_id res chain seq x y z
N ALA A 1 17.36 -11.89 -8.41
CA ALA A 1 18.43 -10.98 -7.96
C ALA A 1 19.65 -11.72 -7.43
N LYS A 2 19.50 -12.82 -6.67
CA LYS A 2 20.60 -13.55 -6.03
C LYS A 2 21.73 -13.98 -6.99
N TYR A 3 21.41 -14.32 -8.24
CA TYR A 3 22.36 -14.82 -9.24
C TYR A 3 22.62 -13.82 -10.38
N ALA A 4 22.04 -12.63 -10.33
CA ALA A 4 22.20 -11.61 -11.37
C ALA A 4 23.39 -10.70 -11.07
N SER A 5 24.16 -10.34 -12.10
CA SER A 5 25.23 -9.34 -12.05
C SER A 5 24.78 -7.94 -12.51
N ILE A 6 23.53 -7.81 -12.91
CA ILE A 6 22.89 -6.55 -13.37
C ILE A 6 21.74 -6.19 -12.43
N PRO A 7 21.27 -4.94 -12.42
CA PRO A 7 20.05 -4.56 -11.70
C PRO A 7 18.87 -5.41 -12.12
N VAL A 8 18.05 -5.81 -11.13
CA VAL A 8 16.83 -6.61 -11.34
C VAL A 8 15.64 -5.84 -10.80
N VAL A 9 14.66 -5.58 -11.66
CA VAL A 9 13.39 -4.94 -11.28
C VAL A 9 12.37 -6.03 -11.00
N ASN A 10 11.79 -6.00 -9.80
CA ASN A 10 10.70 -6.91 -9.43
C ASN A 10 9.40 -6.44 -10.09
N GLY A 11 9.01 -7.09 -11.19
CA GLY A 11 7.75 -6.83 -11.88
C GLY A 11 6.53 -7.38 -11.13
N LEU A 12 6.67 -8.59 -10.54
CA LEU A 12 5.61 -9.26 -9.79
C LEU A 12 6.17 -10.48 -9.04
N THR A 13 5.80 -10.64 -7.79
CA THR A 13 6.00 -11.87 -7.01
C THR A 13 4.76 -12.17 -6.19
N ASP A 14 4.69 -13.36 -5.60
CA ASP A 14 3.58 -13.74 -4.70
C ASP A 14 3.49 -12.83 -3.48
N PHE A 15 4.63 -12.30 -3.01
CA PHE A 15 4.68 -11.44 -1.83
C PHE A 15 4.41 -9.98 -2.13
N ASN A 16 4.90 -9.42 -3.24
CA ASN A 16 4.71 -8.01 -3.60
C ASN A 16 4.70 -7.74 -5.10
N HIS A 17 4.16 -6.57 -5.47
CA HIS A 17 4.08 -6.05 -6.82
C HIS A 17 4.46 -4.57 -6.86
N PRO A 18 5.75 -4.22 -6.68
CA PRO A 18 6.16 -2.83 -6.53
C PRO A 18 5.92 -1.98 -7.79
N CYS A 19 6.06 -2.54 -8.98
CA CYS A 19 5.83 -1.82 -10.23
C CYS A 19 4.39 -1.33 -10.36
N GLN A 20 3.40 -2.10 -9.90
CA GLN A 20 2.00 -1.69 -9.92
C GLN A 20 1.79 -0.46 -9.02
N ILE A 21 2.34 -0.50 -7.80
CA ILE A 21 2.16 0.60 -6.85
C ILE A 21 2.87 1.88 -7.34
N MET A 22 4.01 1.76 -7.99
CA MET A 22 4.68 2.91 -8.60
C MET A 22 3.84 3.53 -9.73
N ALA A 23 3.15 2.71 -10.53
CA ALA A 23 2.23 3.18 -11.56
C ALA A 23 1.00 3.87 -10.94
N ASP A 24 0.42 3.29 -9.88
CA ASP A 24 -0.73 3.86 -9.19
C ASP A 24 -0.37 5.22 -8.56
N ILE A 25 0.78 5.32 -7.90
CA ILE A 25 1.27 6.58 -7.31
C ILE A 25 1.53 7.64 -8.39
N LEU A 26 2.10 7.26 -9.52
CA LEU A 26 2.28 8.18 -10.64
C LEU A 26 0.94 8.71 -11.14
N THR A 27 -0.03 7.84 -11.31
CA THR A 27 -1.38 8.20 -11.73
C THR A 27 -2.04 9.16 -10.73
N ILE A 28 -1.94 8.87 -9.43
CA ILE A 28 -2.45 9.75 -8.38
C ILE A 28 -1.78 11.13 -8.46
N TYR A 29 -0.46 11.16 -8.58
CA TYR A 29 0.30 12.41 -8.68
C TYR A 29 -0.09 13.22 -9.91
N GLU A 30 -0.27 12.61 -11.07
CA GLU A 30 -0.69 13.27 -12.30
C GLU A 30 -2.09 13.89 -12.18
N HIS A 31 -3.02 13.24 -11.46
CA HIS A 31 -4.38 13.73 -11.29
C HIS A 31 -4.56 14.71 -10.12
N ARG A 32 -3.79 14.56 -9.06
CA ARG A 32 -3.95 15.36 -7.82
C ARG A 32 -2.88 16.44 -7.67
N GLY A 33 -1.74 16.31 -8.33
CA GLY A 33 -0.61 17.23 -8.25
C GLY A 33 0.25 17.10 -6.97
N HIS A 34 -0.16 16.26 -6.02
CA HIS A 34 0.56 16.00 -4.77
C HIS A 34 0.23 14.62 -4.21
N LEU A 35 0.99 14.18 -3.20
CA LEU A 35 0.78 12.92 -2.48
C LEU A 35 0.59 13.12 -0.97
N ASP A 36 0.82 14.33 -0.49
CA ASP A 36 0.85 14.63 0.95
C ASP A 36 -0.52 14.49 1.60
N ASN A 37 -0.55 13.86 2.78
CA ASN A 37 -1.75 13.70 3.62
C ASN A 37 -2.96 13.04 2.91
N MET A 38 -2.73 12.28 1.85
CA MET A 38 -3.80 11.55 1.19
C MET A 38 -4.29 10.38 2.02
N LYS A 39 -5.59 10.15 2.00
CA LYS A 39 -6.22 8.90 2.44
C LYS A 39 -6.41 7.99 1.23
N ILE A 40 -5.58 6.97 1.14
CA ILE A 40 -5.64 5.94 0.10
C ILE A 40 -6.30 4.71 0.70
N VAL A 41 -7.36 4.23 0.06
CA VAL A 41 -8.12 3.07 0.52
C VAL A 41 -8.04 1.95 -0.50
N TYR A 42 -7.69 0.77 -0.04
CA TYR A 42 -7.75 -0.46 -0.83
C TYR A 42 -8.90 -1.33 -0.31
N VAL A 43 -9.76 -1.77 -1.21
CA VAL A 43 -10.89 -2.66 -0.90
C VAL A 43 -10.66 -4.01 -1.57
N GLY A 44 -10.39 -5.03 -0.79
CA GLY A 44 -10.06 -6.38 -1.30
C GLY A 44 -9.35 -7.21 -0.24
N ASP A 45 -8.74 -8.31 -0.65
CA ASP A 45 -7.93 -9.14 0.23
C ASP A 45 -6.54 -8.53 0.51
N GLY A 46 -5.95 -8.85 1.64
CA GLY A 46 -4.63 -8.39 2.05
C GLY A 46 -3.49 -9.11 1.30
N ASN A 47 -3.41 -8.93 0.00
CA ASN A 47 -2.50 -9.62 -0.91
C ASN A 47 -1.18 -8.88 -1.16
N ASN A 48 -0.44 -9.30 -2.21
CA ASN A 48 0.83 -8.71 -2.63
C ASN A 48 0.74 -7.21 -2.99
N ILE A 49 -0.39 -6.75 -3.49
CA ILE A 49 -0.64 -5.32 -3.76
C ILE A 49 -0.65 -4.53 -2.46
N VAL A 50 -1.38 -5.02 -1.45
CA VAL A 50 -1.43 -4.37 -0.12
C VAL A 50 -0.04 -4.35 0.52
N HIS A 51 0.73 -5.44 0.44
CA HIS A 51 2.10 -5.47 0.94
C HIS A 51 2.98 -4.39 0.28
N SER A 52 2.81 -4.17 -1.02
CA SER A 52 3.55 -3.13 -1.74
C SER A 52 3.13 -1.72 -1.34
N TRP A 53 1.83 -1.47 -1.10
CA TRP A 53 1.35 -0.21 -0.52
C TRP A 53 1.94 0.04 0.87
N LEU A 54 2.00 -0.99 1.72
CA LEU A 54 2.61 -0.89 3.05
C LEU A 54 4.12 -0.61 2.97
N HIS A 55 4.83 -1.22 2.02
CA HIS A 55 6.24 -0.91 1.79
C HIS A 55 6.46 0.54 1.36
N LEU A 56 5.57 1.08 0.53
CA LEU A 56 5.60 2.48 0.14
C LEU A 56 5.26 3.41 1.31
N ALA A 57 4.26 3.07 2.13
CA ALA A 57 3.88 3.83 3.32
C ALA A 57 5.01 3.96 4.36
N ALA A 58 5.95 3.04 4.36
CA ALA A 58 7.16 3.15 5.18
C ALA A 58 8.22 4.13 4.60
N ARG A 59 7.98 4.72 3.42
CA ARG A 59 8.91 5.59 2.70
C ARG A 59 8.32 6.97 2.36
N ILE A 60 7.03 7.04 2.12
CA ILE A 60 6.29 8.25 1.74
C ILE A 60 5.12 8.40 2.71
N PRO A 61 4.88 9.62 3.26
CA PRO A 61 3.82 9.84 4.24
C PRO A 61 2.44 9.91 3.59
N PHE A 62 1.54 8.99 3.97
CA PHE A 62 0.11 9.01 3.64
C PHE A 62 -0.68 8.15 4.64
N HIS A 63 -2.01 8.21 4.56
CA HIS A 63 -2.91 7.37 5.34
C HIS A 63 -3.38 6.21 4.45
N PHE A 64 -3.08 4.99 4.84
CA PHE A 64 -3.49 3.80 4.11
C PHE A 64 -4.53 3.01 4.90
N THR A 65 -5.67 2.74 4.27
CA THR A 65 -6.71 1.90 4.84
C THR A 65 -6.90 0.66 3.96
N CYS A 66 -6.73 -0.51 4.53
CA CYS A 66 -7.08 -1.77 3.90
C CYS A 66 -8.44 -2.24 4.41
N VAL A 67 -9.41 -2.33 3.52
CA VAL A 67 -10.73 -2.88 3.78
C VAL A 67 -10.78 -4.29 3.26
N CYS A 68 -10.73 -5.28 4.14
CA CYS A 68 -10.70 -6.68 3.76
C CYS A 68 -11.70 -7.52 4.59
N PRO A 69 -12.17 -8.67 4.07
CA PRO A 69 -12.93 -9.60 4.88
C PRO A 69 -12.09 -10.17 6.04
N GLU A 70 -12.77 -10.60 7.10
CA GLU A 70 -12.10 -11.31 8.20
C GLU A 70 -11.37 -12.56 7.68
N GLY A 71 -10.13 -12.75 8.14
CA GLY A 71 -9.25 -13.84 7.71
C GLY A 71 -8.46 -13.58 6.41
N PHE A 72 -8.62 -12.38 5.82
CA PHE A 72 -7.90 -11.96 4.62
C PHE A 72 -7.04 -10.71 4.86
N GLU A 73 -6.61 -10.51 6.09
CA GLU A 73 -5.74 -9.40 6.47
C GLU A 73 -4.35 -9.57 5.84
N PRO A 74 -3.65 -8.47 5.54
CA PRO A 74 -2.27 -8.53 5.08
C PRO A 74 -1.34 -9.07 6.17
N ASP A 75 -0.15 -9.52 5.76
CA ASP A 75 0.88 -9.98 6.69
C ASP A 75 1.26 -8.88 7.68
N SER A 76 1.54 -9.28 8.92
CA SER A 76 1.88 -8.35 10.01
C SER A 76 3.25 -7.67 9.84
N GLU A 77 4.18 -8.30 9.14
CA GLU A 77 5.55 -7.78 8.98
C GLU A 77 5.60 -6.43 8.23
N PRO A 78 4.92 -6.26 7.07
CA PRO A 78 4.84 -4.96 6.42
C PRO A 78 4.17 -3.88 7.29
N ILE A 79 3.14 -4.23 8.05
CA ILE A 79 2.45 -3.30 8.97
C ILE A 79 3.43 -2.79 10.02
N LYS A 80 4.16 -3.68 10.68
CA LYS A 80 5.18 -3.32 11.69
C LYS A 80 6.26 -2.39 11.14
N ARG A 81 6.63 -2.56 9.87
CA ARG A 81 7.59 -1.65 9.20
C ARG A 81 7.05 -0.25 9.06
N VAL A 82 5.77 -0.10 8.72
CA VAL A 82 5.14 1.24 8.64
C VAL A 82 5.08 1.88 10.01
N GLU A 83 4.67 1.13 11.04
CA GLU A 83 4.64 1.60 12.43
C GLU A 83 6.02 2.03 12.92
N ALA A 84 7.06 1.23 12.64
CA ALA A 84 8.44 1.56 12.98
C ALA A 84 8.97 2.80 12.26
N ALA A 85 8.57 3.03 11.00
CA ALA A 85 8.95 4.22 10.24
C ALA A 85 8.28 5.50 10.79
N GLY A 86 7.06 5.40 11.32
CA GLY A 86 6.37 6.48 12.01
C GLY A 86 5.95 7.68 11.15
N ILE A 87 5.94 7.55 9.82
CA ILE A 87 5.62 8.65 8.88
C ILE A 87 4.24 8.53 8.26
N SER A 88 3.65 7.35 8.27
CA SER A 88 2.33 7.04 7.73
C SER A 88 1.46 6.37 8.77
N THR A 89 0.14 6.39 8.55
CA THR A 89 -0.83 5.63 9.35
C THR A 89 -1.41 4.50 8.53
N VAL A 90 -1.64 3.35 9.17
CA VAL A 90 -2.28 2.18 8.57
C VAL A 90 -3.49 1.79 9.39
N GLU A 91 -4.60 1.58 8.71
CA GLU A 91 -5.83 1.06 9.29
C GLU A 91 -6.25 -0.20 8.54
N ILE A 92 -6.66 -1.23 9.29
CA ILE A 92 -7.29 -2.44 8.76
C ILE A 92 -8.72 -2.47 9.28
N THR A 93 -9.69 -2.56 8.39
CA THR A 93 -11.10 -2.61 8.76
C THR A 93 -11.86 -3.64 7.92
N HIS A 94 -12.92 -4.16 8.49
CA HIS A 94 -13.84 -5.11 7.82
C HIS A 94 -15.14 -4.44 7.38
N ASP A 95 -15.33 -3.16 7.72
CA ASP A 95 -16.51 -2.39 7.31
C ASP A 95 -16.18 -1.49 6.11
N PRO A 96 -16.70 -1.81 4.91
CA PRO A 96 -16.44 -1.00 3.71
C PRO A 96 -16.92 0.44 3.84
N LYS A 97 -18.03 0.68 4.50
CA LYS A 97 -18.61 2.03 4.61
C LYS A 97 -17.72 2.97 5.43
N SER A 98 -17.26 2.48 6.58
CA SER A 98 -16.35 3.26 7.42
C SER A 98 -14.98 3.41 6.78
N GLY A 99 -14.48 2.35 6.14
CA GLY A 99 -13.16 2.35 5.50
C GLY A 99 -13.02 3.39 4.39
N VAL A 100 -14.01 3.49 3.51
CA VAL A 100 -13.97 4.43 2.35
C VAL A 100 -14.37 5.86 2.73
N ALA A 101 -14.91 6.08 3.92
CA ALA A 101 -15.33 7.42 4.32
C ALA A 101 -14.15 8.40 4.33
N GLY A 102 -14.29 9.50 3.59
CA GLY A 102 -13.25 10.54 3.47
C GLY A 102 -12.02 10.11 2.67
N ALA A 103 -12.11 9.06 1.85
CA ALA A 103 -11.02 8.66 0.98
C ALA A 103 -10.76 9.70 -0.13
N ASP A 104 -9.48 9.95 -0.42
CA ASP A 104 -9.04 10.74 -1.58
C ASP A 104 -8.90 9.84 -2.81
N VAL A 105 -8.54 8.57 -2.59
CA VAL A 105 -8.32 7.55 -3.62
C VAL A 105 -8.84 6.20 -3.14
N ILE A 106 -9.54 5.48 -4.00
CA ILE A 106 -10.01 4.10 -3.77
C ILE A 106 -9.53 3.23 -4.94
#